data_a890c9a3a054461101fe6c7bb5953d44
#
_entry.id   a890c9a3a054461101fe6c7bb5953d44
#
_cell.length_a   1.000
_cell.length_b   1.000
_cell.length_c   1.000
_cell.angle_alpha   90.00
_cell.angle_beta   90.00
_cell.angle_gamma   90.00
#
_symmetry.space_group_name_H-M   'P 1'
#
loop_
_entity.id
_entity.type
_entity.pdbx_description
1 polymer ?
#
loop_
_entity_poly.entity_id
_entity_poly.type
_entity_poly.pdbx_seq_one_letter_code
_entity_poly.pdbx_strand_id
1 'polypeptide(L)'
;NTKPAGFKLPMYGLIKRIFDKAYSKADQLLSLGRDMEDVLVRKVENVEKIKERQPRFTIIENWADIETIKPQPVPEGKIILEYAGNIGRVQGLDKVMDMLPEEVELHLYGTGAMEEKLKARKQKNVFFHGPYFRSQQNEVLAACDIALVTLQEGMYGLGVPSKTYNILASGRPVLFLGPKNSEIDLLVRENGIGYCDWPKKWDKAELAEMGRRARDLAEKEYSERIILEKFLKVI
;
A
#
# COMPACT_ATOMS: atom_id res chain seq x y z
N ASN A 1 -2.33 18.86 6.31
CA ASN A 1 -1.42 19.71 7.12
C ASN A 1 -1.08 19.04 8.46
N THR A 2 -0.69 17.81 8.49
CA THR A 2 -0.15 17.15 9.69
C THR A 2 1.32 17.50 9.80
N LYS A 3 1.63 18.41 10.71
CA LYS A 3 3.01 18.74 11.09
C LYS A 3 3.60 17.52 11.81
N PRO A 4 4.78 17.00 11.41
CA PRO A 4 5.44 15.97 12.19
C PRO A 4 5.70 16.49 13.60
N ALA A 5 5.25 15.76 14.60
CA ALA A 5 5.48 16.09 16.00
C ALA A 5 7.00 16.10 16.26
N GLY A 6 7.56 17.27 16.60
CA GLY A 6 8.95 17.41 17.04
C GLY A 6 9.84 18.35 16.26
N PHE A 7 9.48 18.82 15.06
CA PHE A 7 10.29 19.82 14.35
C PHE A 7 9.91 21.25 14.75
N LYS A 8 10.89 22.05 15.24
CA LYS A 8 10.69 23.49 15.49
C LYS A 8 10.34 24.17 14.16
N LEU A 9 9.23 24.88 14.13
CA LEU A 9 8.61 25.54 12.97
C LEU A 9 9.56 26.25 11.97
N PRO A 10 10.62 27.00 12.41
CA PRO A 10 11.49 27.71 11.47
C PRO A 10 12.34 26.79 10.60
N MET A 11 12.88 25.70 11.17
CA MET A 11 13.75 24.77 10.46
C MET A 11 12.97 23.93 9.43
N TYR A 12 11.74 23.52 9.75
CA TYR A 12 10.88 22.82 8.80
C TYR A 12 10.57 23.69 7.57
N GLY A 13 10.25 24.97 7.75
CA GLY A 13 9.98 25.90 6.64
C GLY A 13 11.19 26.11 5.73
N LEU A 14 12.40 26.16 6.28
CA LEU A 14 13.63 26.28 5.50
C LEU A 14 13.90 24.98 4.69
N ILE A 15 13.83 23.84 5.34
CA ILE A 15 14.02 22.53 4.70
C ILE A 15 13.00 22.34 3.57
N LYS A 16 11.72 22.62 3.84
CA LYS A 16 10.66 22.55 2.83
C LYS A 16 11.00 23.41 1.60
N ARG A 17 11.42 24.66 1.78
CA ARG A 17 11.79 25.56 0.66
C ARG A 17 12.96 25.03 -0.17
N ILE A 18 13.97 24.43 0.51
CA ILE A 18 15.11 23.82 -0.20
C ILE A 18 14.66 22.67 -1.08
N PHE A 19 13.83 21.76 -0.56
CA PHE A 19 13.30 20.63 -1.33
C PHE A 19 12.36 21.07 -2.45
N ASP A 20 11.42 21.99 -2.17
CA ASP A 20 10.51 22.51 -3.20
C ASP A 20 11.31 23.14 -4.36
N LYS A 21 12.38 23.90 -4.04
CA LYS A 21 13.28 24.47 -5.04
C LYS A 21 14.10 23.41 -5.80
N ALA A 22 14.49 22.31 -5.14
CA ALA A 22 15.17 21.21 -5.80
C ALA A 22 14.24 20.49 -6.80
N TYR A 23 13.02 20.18 -6.39
CA TYR A 23 12.02 19.58 -7.28
C TYR A 23 11.75 20.44 -8.51
N SER A 24 11.61 21.76 -8.34
CA SER A 24 11.34 22.67 -9.42
C SER A 24 12.49 22.84 -10.44
N LYS A 25 13.70 22.41 -10.10
CA LYS A 25 14.88 22.44 -10.99
C LYS A 25 15.13 21.11 -11.70
N ALA A 26 14.41 20.06 -11.35
CA ALA A 26 14.55 18.77 -12.01
C ALA A 26 14.04 18.83 -13.45
N ASP A 27 14.65 18.08 -14.34
CA ASP A 27 14.14 17.89 -15.71
C ASP A 27 12.92 17.00 -15.70
N GLN A 28 12.90 16.03 -14.78
CA GLN A 28 11.83 15.06 -14.62
C GLN A 28 11.68 14.63 -13.17
N LEU A 29 10.43 14.42 -12.76
CA LEU A 29 10.06 13.90 -11.46
C LEU A 29 9.29 12.59 -11.66
N LEU A 30 9.76 11.54 -11.01
CA LEU A 30 9.11 10.23 -11.00
C LEU A 30 8.39 10.05 -9.67
N SER A 31 7.17 9.56 -9.74
CA SER A 31 6.35 9.20 -8.58
C SER A 31 5.87 7.76 -8.68
N LEU A 32 5.46 7.18 -7.56
CA LEU A 32 4.96 5.80 -7.50
C LEU A 32 3.43 5.71 -7.65
N GLY A 33 2.75 6.86 -7.75
CA GLY A 33 1.32 6.90 -7.86
C GLY A 33 0.78 8.32 -7.99
N ARG A 34 -0.51 8.43 -8.32
CA ARG A 34 -1.24 9.66 -8.63
C ARG A 34 -1.27 10.64 -7.47
N ASP A 35 -1.43 10.16 -6.24
CA ASP A 35 -1.44 10.98 -5.02
C ASP A 35 -0.05 11.58 -4.71
N MET A 36 1.02 10.84 -5.00
CA MET A 36 2.39 11.36 -4.89
C MET A 36 2.67 12.41 -5.97
N GLU A 37 2.24 12.17 -7.22
CA GLU A 37 2.36 13.14 -8.30
C GLU A 37 1.62 14.44 -7.97
N ASP A 38 0.36 14.35 -7.49
CA ASP A 38 -0.43 15.51 -7.06
C ASP A 38 0.29 16.36 -6.00
N VAL A 39 0.91 15.71 -5.01
CA VAL A 39 1.71 16.41 -3.99
C VAL A 39 2.96 17.06 -4.59
N LEU A 40 3.64 16.41 -5.53
CA LEU A 40 4.84 16.96 -6.19
C LEU A 40 4.49 18.15 -7.09
N VAL A 41 3.42 18.05 -7.89
CA VAL A 41 2.91 19.15 -8.72
C VAL A 41 2.65 20.39 -7.86
N ARG A 42 1.88 20.25 -6.78
CA ARG A 42 1.59 21.36 -5.87
C ARG A 42 2.85 21.96 -5.22
N LYS A 43 3.89 21.14 -4.97
CA LYS A 43 5.16 21.66 -4.43
C LYS A 43 5.93 22.49 -5.45
N VAL A 44 5.92 22.06 -6.72
CA VAL A 44 6.58 22.81 -7.81
C VAL A 44 5.84 24.11 -8.12
N GLU A 45 4.51 24.09 -8.20
CA GLU A 45 3.66 25.25 -8.47
C GLU A 45 3.80 26.35 -7.39
N ASN A 46 4.03 25.96 -6.14
CA ASN A 46 4.21 26.91 -5.03
C ASN A 46 5.57 27.64 -5.03
N VAL A 47 6.46 27.35 -5.97
CA VAL A 47 7.76 28.07 -6.11
C VAL A 47 7.62 29.23 -7.07
N GLU A 48 7.41 30.44 -6.54
CA GLU A 48 7.02 31.68 -7.24
C GLU A 48 7.89 32.16 -8.43
N LYS A 49 8.96 31.48 -8.80
CA LYS A 49 9.96 32.00 -9.76
C LYS A 49 10.29 31.08 -10.93
N ILE A 50 9.54 30.00 -11.17
CA ILE A 50 9.88 29.07 -12.25
C ILE A 50 8.85 29.18 -13.36
N LYS A 51 9.02 30.20 -14.21
CA LYS A 51 8.19 30.39 -15.40
C LYS A 51 8.78 29.83 -16.70
N GLU A 52 10.06 29.45 -16.72
CA GLU A 52 10.74 29.11 -17.97
C GLU A 52 10.74 27.62 -18.32
N ARG A 53 10.70 26.72 -17.33
CA ARG A 53 10.63 25.25 -17.56
C ARG A 53 10.05 24.56 -16.34
N GLN A 54 8.93 23.88 -16.51
CA GLN A 54 8.40 22.98 -15.49
C GLN A 54 8.97 21.57 -15.68
N PRO A 55 9.27 20.82 -14.61
CA PRO A 55 9.65 19.41 -14.72
C PRO A 55 8.53 18.59 -15.36
N ARG A 56 8.91 17.57 -16.10
CA ARG A 56 7.96 16.55 -16.54
C ARG A 56 7.63 15.64 -15.34
N PHE A 57 6.38 15.25 -15.23
CA PHE A 57 5.92 14.29 -14.22
C PHE A 57 5.61 12.96 -14.89
N THR A 58 6.00 11.88 -14.28
CA THR A 58 5.72 10.52 -14.77
C THR A 58 5.51 9.58 -13.60
N ILE A 59 4.46 8.78 -13.69
CA ILE A 59 4.18 7.73 -12.71
C ILE A 59 4.85 6.45 -13.20
N ILE A 60 5.69 5.87 -12.35
CA ILE A 60 6.28 4.54 -12.53
C ILE A 60 5.97 3.75 -11.26
N GLU A 61 5.01 2.88 -11.35
CA GLU A 61 4.51 2.11 -10.22
C GLU A 61 5.54 1.05 -9.77
N ASN A 62 5.34 0.49 -8.58
CA ASN A 62 6.08 -0.71 -8.19
C ASN A 62 5.61 -1.91 -9.03
N TRP A 63 6.50 -2.87 -9.27
CA TRP A 63 6.15 -4.10 -9.99
C TRP A 63 5.67 -5.20 -9.05
N ALA A 64 4.94 -6.14 -9.62
CA ALA A 64 4.51 -7.39 -9.03
C ALA A 64 5.48 -8.51 -9.43
N ASP A 65 5.96 -9.27 -8.47
CA ASP A 65 6.79 -10.47 -8.74
C ASP A 65 5.89 -11.64 -9.17
N ILE A 66 5.41 -11.58 -10.41
CA ILE A 66 4.50 -12.58 -10.97
C ILE A 66 5.20 -13.91 -11.29
N GLU A 67 6.52 -13.95 -11.30
CA GLU A 67 7.31 -15.16 -11.62
C GLU A 67 7.45 -16.07 -10.41
N THR A 68 7.77 -15.52 -9.24
CA THR A 68 7.96 -16.29 -8.02
C THR A 68 6.69 -16.40 -7.17
N ILE A 69 5.81 -15.40 -7.22
CA ILE A 69 4.53 -15.41 -6.51
C ILE A 69 3.43 -15.93 -7.43
N LYS A 70 2.82 -17.04 -7.03
CA LYS A 70 1.77 -17.73 -7.80
C LYS A 70 0.50 -17.89 -6.97
N PRO A 71 -0.68 -17.78 -7.58
CA PRO A 71 -1.92 -18.10 -6.90
C PRO A 71 -1.91 -19.51 -6.32
N GLN A 72 -2.43 -19.63 -5.12
CA GLN A 72 -2.57 -20.89 -4.39
C GLN A 72 -4.04 -21.09 -4.00
N PRO A 73 -4.48 -22.32 -3.68
CA PRO A 73 -5.82 -22.55 -3.15
C PRO A 73 -6.14 -21.65 -1.97
N VAL A 74 -7.41 -21.25 -1.84
CA VAL A 74 -7.87 -20.43 -0.71
C VAL A 74 -8.03 -21.33 0.52
N PRO A 75 -7.72 -20.84 1.74
CA PRO A 75 -7.97 -21.58 2.96
C PRO A 75 -9.46 -21.91 3.14
N GLU A 76 -9.75 -23.11 3.70
CA GLU A 76 -11.09 -23.46 4.12
C GLU A 76 -11.43 -22.87 5.50
N GLY A 77 -12.71 -22.86 5.87
CA GLY A 77 -13.17 -22.42 7.18
C GLY A 77 -13.53 -20.94 7.24
N LYS A 78 -13.12 -20.25 8.31
CA LYS A 78 -13.38 -18.83 8.51
C LYS A 78 -12.69 -17.95 7.48
N ILE A 79 -13.15 -16.69 7.39
CA ILE A 79 -12.45 -15.68 6.61
C ILE A 79 -11.14 -15.32 7.30
N ILE A 80 -10.05 -15.44 6.57
CA ILE A 80 -8.70 -15.04 7.02
C ILE A 80 -8.33 -13.71 6.36
N LEU A 81 -8.20 -12.68 7.17
CA LEU A 81 -7.60 -11.40 6.82
C LEU A 81 -6.12 -11.45 7.19
N GLU A 82 -5.22 -11.24 6.24
CA GLU A 82 -3.78 -11.26 6.47
C GLU A 82 -3.17 -9.87 6.39
N TYR A 83 -2.26 -9.61 7.30
CA TYR A 83 -1.33 -8.49 7.18
C TYR A 83 0.11 -9.00 7.22
N ALA A 84 0.85 -8.80 6.13
CA ALA A 84 2.28 -9.12 6.06
C ALA A 84 3.13 -7.84 5.94
N GLY A 85 4.00 -7.60 6.92
CA GLY A 85 4.90 -6.44 6.90
C GLY A 85 5.27 -5.89 8.28
N ASN A 86 5.78 -4.65 8.30
CA ASN A 86 6.18 -3.99 9.54
C ASN A 86 4.96 -3.67 10.43
N ILE A 87 4.95 -4.18 11.66
CA ILE A 87 3.92 -3.90 12.69
C ILE A 87 4.29 -2.59 13.40
N GLY A 88 4.28 -1.50 12.63
CA GLY A 88 4.68 -0.18 13.09
C GLY A 88 3.52 0.72 13.49
N ARG A 89 3.85 1.96 13.87
CA ARG A 89 2.85 2.94 14.33
C ARG A 89 1.99 3.50 13.20
N VAL A 90 2.56 3.66 12.01
CA VAL A 90 1.89 4.28 10.85
C VAL A 90 0.94 3.33 10.12
N GLN A 91 0.88 2.06 10.50
CA GLN A 91 -0.02 1.08 9.93
C GLN A 91 -1.41 1.07 10.57
N GLY A 92 -1.57 1.63 11.77
CA GLY A 92 -2.87 1.73 12.43
C GLY A 92 -3.55 0.39 12.74
N LEU A 93 -2.77 -0.69 12.95
CA LEU A 93 -3.30 -2.02 13.19
C LEU A 93 -4.11 -2.14 14.49
N ASP A 94 -3.91 -1.25 15.44
CA ASP A 94 -4.75 -1.13 16.62
C ASP A 94 -6.20 -0.78 16.28
N LYS A 95 -6.43 0.13 15.34
CA LYS A 95 -7.75 0.48 14.82
C LYS A 95 -8.39 -0.67 14.02
N VAL A 96 -7.56 -1.39 13.26
CA VAL A 96 -8.01 -2.59 12.53
C VAL A 96 -8.52 -3.64 13.52
N MET A 97 -7.80 -3.88 14.60
CA MET A 97 -8.20 -4.82 15.65
C MET A 97 -9.48 -4.36 16.39
N ASP A 98 -9.69 -3.04 16.55
CA ASP A 98 -10.92 -2.49 17.15
C ASP A 98 -12.17 -2.76 16.29
N MET A 99 -11.99 -2.83 14.98
CA MET A 99 -13.06 -2.99 13.99
C MET A 99 -13.21 -4.44 13.49
N LEU A 100 -12.35 -5.35 13.92
CA LEU A 100 -12.29 -6.72 13.42
C LEU A 100 -13.55 -7.50 13.83
N PRO A 101 -14.36 -8.02 12.88
CA PRO A 101 -15.52 -8.84 13.19
C PRO A 101 -15.13 -10.16 13.86
N GLU A 102 -16.00 -10.72 14.72
CA GLU A 102 -15.72 -11.97 15.44
C GLU A 102 -15.56 -13.19 14.53
N GLU A 103 -16.25 -13.18 13.38
CA GLU A 103 -16.19 -14.25 12.36
C GLU A 103 -14.95 -14.20 11.49
N VAL A 104 -14.14 -13.11 11.55
CA VAL A 104 -12.91 -12.94 10.77
C VAL A 104 -11.69 -13.17 11.66
N GLU A 105 -10.72 -13.91 11.15
CA GLU A 105 -9.42 -14.10 11.78
C GLU A 105 -8.39 -13.15 11.15
N LEU A 106 -7.66 -12.40 12.00
CA LEU A 106 -6.58 -11.53 11.57
C LEU A 106 -5.24 -12.22 11.83
N HIS A 107 -4.51 -12.50 10.76
CA HIS A 107 -3.18 -13.09 10.79
C HIS A 107 -2.13 -12.03 10.50
N LEU A 108 -1.19 -11.82 11.44
CA LEU A 108 -0.16 -10.80 11.39
C LEU A 108 1.21 -11.45 11.21
N TYR A 109 1.81 -11.24 10.05
CA TYR A 109 3.18 -11.67 9.73
C TYR A 109 4.12 -10.46 9.74
N GLY A 110 5.21 -10.57 10.46
CA GLY A 110 6.20 -9.52 10.61
C GLY A 110 6.45 -9.14 12.07
N THR A 111 7.24 -8.09 12.25
CA THR A 111 7.58 -7.53 13.58
C THR A 111 7.49 -6.01 13.53
N GLY A 112 7.56 -5.35 14.68
CA GLY A 112 7.61 -3.89 14.72
C GLY A 112 7.28 -3.30 16.08
N ALA A 113 7.40 -1.98 16.16
CA ALA A 113 7.30 -1.24 17.42
C ALA A 113 5.94 -1.34 18.13
N MET A 114 4.90 -1.80 17.43
CA MET A 114 3.55 -1.96 18.01
C MET A 114 3.23 -3.40 18.40
N GLU A 115 4.06 -4.37 18.04
CA GLU A 115 3.77 -5.81 18.20
C GLU A 115 3.39 -6.18 19.64
N GLU A 116 4.24 -5.85 20.61
CA GLU A 116 4.00 -6.18 22.01
C GLU A 116 2.73 -5.52 22.58
N LYS A 117 2.48 -4.27 22.18
CA LYS A 117 1.25 -3.55 22.57
C LYS A 117 0.00 -4.22 22.00
N LEU A 118 0.06 -4.71 20.75
CA LEU A 118 -1.07 -5.39 20.12
C LEU A 118 -1.28 -6.78 20.71
N LYS A 119 -0.21 -7.56 20.96
CA LYS A 119 -0.26 -8.87 21.65
C LYS A 119 -0.88 -8.77 23.04
N ALA A 120 -0.57 -7.70 23.78
CA ALA A 120 -1.11 -7.48 25.12
C ALA A 120 -2.64 -7.34 25.15
N ARG A 121 -3.31 -7.08 24.03
CA ARG A 121 -4.79 -7.01 23.91
C ARG A 121 -5.46 -8.39 24.04
N LYS A 122 -4.71 -9.48 23.80
CA LYS A 122 -5.19 -10.87 23.92
C LYS A 122 -6.49 -11.16 23.17
N GLN A 123 -6.67 -10.53 22.00
CA GLN A 123 -7.86 -10.70 21.17
C GLN A 123 -7.86 -12.10 20.53
N LYS A 124 -8.95 -12.86 20.70
CA LYS A 124 -8.99 -14.31 20.39
C LYS A 124 -8.88 -14.65 18.92
N ASN A 125 -9.31 -13.75 18.05
CA ASN A 125 -9.29 -13.92 16.60
C ASN A 125 -8.13 -13.16 15.92
N VAL A 126 -7.05 -12.87 16.68
CA VAL A 126 -5.82 -12.25 16.16
C VAL A 126 -4.62 -13.15 16.44
N PHE A 127 -3.89 -13.50 15.38
CA PHE A 127 -2.79 -14.44 15.39
C PHE A 127 -1.49 -13.77 14.96
N PHE A 128 -0.43 -13.87 15.75
CA PHE A 128 0.89 -13.32 15.45
C PHE A 128 1.84 -14.44 15.05
N HIS A 129 2.36 -14.40 13.84
CA HIS A 129 3.24 -15.43 13.27
C HIS A 129 4.72 -15.06 13.31
N GLY A 130 5.04 -13.80 13.68
CA GLY A 130 6.42 -13.32 13.66
C GLY A 130 6.95 -13.02 12.26
N PRO A 131 8.27 -12.80 12.13
CA PRO A 131 8.91 -12.47 10.87
C PRO A 131 8.93 -13.67 9.92
N TYR A 132 8.96 -13.40 8.62
CA TYR A 132 9.11 -14.40 7.56
C TYR A 132 10.22 -14.00 6.58
N PHE A 133 10.82 -14.99 5.92
CA PHE A 133 11.83 -14.76 4.90
C PHE A 133 11.18 -14.53 3.53
N ARG A 134 11.90 -13.86 2.63
CA ARG A 134 11.43 -13.62 1.24
C ARG A 134 11.04 -14.92 0.53
N SER A 135 11.76 -16.02 0.77
CA SER A 135 11.44 -17.34 0.23
C SER A 135 10.08 -17.91 0.66
N GLN A 136 9.55 -17.44 1.79
CA GLN A 136 8.24 -17.86 2.33
C GLN A 136 7.12 -16.91 1.88
N GLN A 137 7.41 -15.84 1.14
CA GLN A 137 6.45 -14.80 0.78
C GLN A 137 5.25 -15.36 0.03
N ASN A 138 5.46 -16.30 -0.89
CA ASN A 138 4.38 -16.93 -1.64
C ASN A 138 3.42 -17.70 -0.73
N GLU A 139 3.94 -18.44 0.24
CA GLU A 139 3.15 -19.20 1.22
C GLU A 139 2.37 -18.27 2.16
N VAL A 140 3.04 -17.23 2.65
CA VAL A 140 2.43 -16.21 3.52
C VAL A 140 1.27 -15.54 2.81
N LEU A 141 1.47 -14.99 1.62
CA LEU A 141 0.41 -14.33 0.84
C LEU A 141 -0.71 -15.28 0.41
N ALA A 142 -0.43 -16.59 0.33
CA ALA A 142 -1.43 -17.60 0.00
C ALA A 142 -2.31 -18.00 1.21
N ALA A 143 -1.88 -17.71 2.44
CA ALA A 143 -2.52 -18.18 3.65
C ALA A 143 -3.79 -17.40 4.05
N CYS A 144 -4.36 -16.60 3.15
CA CYS A 144 -5.53 -15.78 3.45
C CYS A 144 -6.62 -15.81 2.38
N ASP A 145 -7.81 -15.34 2.72
CA ASP A 145 -8.88 -15.03 1.78
C ASP A 145 -8.74 -13.63 1.21
N ILE A 146 -8.23 -12.69 2.01
CA ILE A 146 -8.04 -11.28 1.65
C ILE A 146 -6.84 -10.70 2.39
N ALA A 147 -6.04 -9.89 1.70
CA ALA A 147 -4.85 -9.27 2.28
C ALA A 147 -5.12 -7.81 2.68
N LEU A 148 -4.67 -7.44 3.87
CA LEU A 148 -4.81 -6.10 4.44
C LEU A 148 -3.65 -5.19 4.04
N VAL A 149 -4.00 -4.07 3.45
CA VAL A 149 -3.09 -2.94 3.21
C VAL A 149 -3.60 -1.73 3.98
N THR A 150 -2.77 -1.19 4.85
CA THR A 150 -3.12 -0.03 5.67
C THR A 150 -2.20 1.14 5.43
N LEU A 151 -2.76 2.34 5.49
CA LEU A 151 -2.04 3.59 5.45
C LEU A 151 -2.80 4.61 6.33
N GLN A 152 -2.16 5.17 7.37
CA GLN A 152 -2.83 6.14 8.24
C GLN A 152 -3.24 7.40 7.48
N GLU A 153 -4.32 8.04 7.96
CA GLU A 153 -4.67 9.39 7.53
C GLU A 153 -3.49 10.35 7.73
N GLY A 154 -3.32 11.26 6.77
CA GLY A 154 -2.16 12.16 6.74
C GLY A 154 -0.97 11.62 5.96
N MET A 155 -1.01 10.38 5.50
CA MET A 155 0.01 9.76 4.65
C MET A 155 -0.28 9.90 3.14
N TYR A 156 -1.35 10.60 2.75
CA TYR A 156 -1.68 10.88 1.34
C TYR A 156 -0.49 11.51 0.62
N GLY A 157 -0.08 10.90 -0.48
CA GLY A 157 1.03 11.36 -1.31
C GLY A 157 2.44 11.22 -0.68
N LEU A 158 2.58 10.52 0.44
CA LEU A 158 3.87 10.31 1.10
C LEU A 158 4.47 8.92 0.79
N GLY A 159 3.71 8.02 0.20
CA GLY A 159 4.19 6.71 -0.19
C GLY A 159 3.06 5.80 -0.66
N VAL A 160 3.40 4.91 -1.58
CA VAL A 160 2.51 3.86 -2.07
C VAL A 160 2.96 2.53 -1.47
N PRO A 161 2.10 1.81 -0.74
CA PRO A 161 2.44 0.50 -0.16
C PRO A 161 2.82 -0.53 -1.24
N SER A 162 4.12 -0.75 -1.44
CA SER A 162 4.65 -1.62 -2.49
C SER A 162 4.21 -3.08 -2.36
N LYS A 163 3.93 -3.56 -1.14
CA LYS A 163 3.43 -4.92 -0.90
C LYS A 163 2.13 -5.23 -1.65
N THR A 164 1.34 -4.21 -1.99
CA THR A 164 0.09 -4.35 -2.73
C THR A 164 0.31 -5.12 -4.03
N TYR A 165 1.34 -4.81 -4.79
CA TYR A 165 1.60 -5.44 -6.08
C TYR A 165 1.90 -6.93 -5.96
N ASN A 166 2.62 -7.36 -4.92
CA ASN A 166 2.85 -8.77 -4.64
C ASN A 166 1.59 -9.49 -4.12
N ILE A 167 0.70 -8.79 -3.42
CA ILE A 167 -0.63 -9.30 -3.07
C ILE A 167 -1.43 -9.56 -4.36
N LEU A 168 -1.42 -8.63 -5.32
CA LEU A 168 -2.07 -8.85 -6.61
C LEU A 168 -1.47 -10.07 -7.33
N ALA A 169 -0.13 -10.21 -7.33
CA ALA A 169 0.54 -11.37 -7.91
C ALA A 169 0.10 -12.69 -7.30
N SER A 170 -0.20 -12.73 -6.00
CA SER A 170 -0.69 -13.94 -5.33
C SER A 170 -2.14 -14.30 -5.65
N GLY A 171 -2.84 -13.45 -6.40
CA GLY A 171 -4.26 -13.64 -6.71
C GLY A 171 -5.16 -13.45 -5.48
N ARG A 172 -4.73 -12.65 -4.50
CA ARG A 172 -5.55 -12.31 -3.33
C ARG A 172 -6.15 -10.91 -3.51
N PRO A 173 -7.42 -10.72 -3.13
CA PRO A 173 -8.02 -9.40 -3.09
C PRO A 173 -7.43 -8.56 -1.96
N VAL A 174 -7.61 -7.24 -2.04
CA VAL A 174 -7.08 -6.27 -1.09
C VAL A 174 -8.19 -5.67 -0.25
N LEU A 175 -8.06 -5.69 1.08
CA LEU A 175 -8.76 -4.76 1.95
C LEU A 175 -7.83 -3.56 2.19
N PHE A 176 -8.15 -2.42 1.59
CA PHE A 176 -7.38 -1.20 1.79
C PHE A 176 -8.07 -0.30 2.82
N LEU A 177 -7.39 -0.02 3.93
CA LEU A 177 -7.85 0.92 4.96
C LEU A 177 -6.87 2.10 5.04
N GLY A 178 -7.20 3.17 4.34
CA GLY A 178 -6.31 4.32 4.20
C GLY A 178 -6.99 5.57 3.60
N PRO A 179 -6.18 6.59 3.24
CA PRO A 179 -6.72 7.83 2.69
C PRO A 179 -7.49 7.59 1.39
N LYS A 180 -8.68 8.19 1.30
CA LYS A 180 -9.47 8.20 0.06
C LYS A 180 -8.71 8.92 -1.05
N ASN A 181 -8.88 8.43 -2.28
CA ASN A 181 -8.22 8.93 -3.47
C ASN A 181 -6.67 8.81 -3.45
N SER A 182 -6.09 8.06 -2.51
CA SER A 182 -4.70 7.62 -2.62
C SER A 182 -4.56 6.57 -3.73
N GLU A 183 -3.33 6.31 -4.19
CA GLU A 183 -3.10 5.38 -5.30
C GLU A 183 -3.74 4.02 -5.08
N ILE A 184 -3.58 3.43 -3.90
CA ILE A 184 -4.14 2.09 -3.63
C ILE A 184 -5.66 2.12 -3.47
N ASP A 185 -6.24 3.17 -2.93
CA ASP A 185 -7.70 3.34 -2.88
C ASP A 185 -8.30 3.38 -4.29
N LEU A 186 -7.69 4.14 -5.19
CA LEU A 186 -8.10 4.21 -6.60
C LEU A 186 -7.90 2.87 -7.30
N LEU A 187 -6.72 2.26 -7.15
CA LEU A 187 -6.38 0.97 -7.76
C LEU A 187 -7.41 -0.11 -7.40
N VAL A 188 -7.77 -0.22 -6.11
CA VAL A 188 -8.72 -1.22 -5.63
C VAL A 188 -10.13 -0.97 -6.19
N ARG A 189 -10.61 0.27 -6.13
CA ARG A 189 -11.97 0.61 -6.59
C ARG A 189 -12.15 0.53 -8.10
N GLU A 190 -11.21 1.07 -8.86
CA GLU A 190 -11.28 1.15 -10.32
C GLU A 190 -11.22 -0.25 -10.97
N ASN A 191 -10.52 -1.20 -10.35
CA ASN A 191 -10.34 -2.53 -10.87
C ASN A 191 -11.21 -3.60 -10.20
N GLY A 192 -11.97 -3.25 -9.17
CA GLY A 192 -12.83 -4.18 -8.44
C GLY A 192 -12.06 -5.38 -7.85
N ILE A 193 -10.88 -5.13 -7.29
CA ILE A 193 -9.93 -6.13 -6.78
C ILE A 193 -9.92 -6.22 -5.25
N GLY A 194 -10.96 -5.71 -4.61
CA GLY A 194 -11.07 -5.73 -3.15
C GLY A 194 -12.00 -4.66 -2.61
N TYR A 195 -11.81 -4.30 -1.36
CA TYR A 195 -12.61 -3.31 -0.63
C TYR A 195 -11.74 -2.16 -0.11
N CYS A 196 -12.31 -0.95 -0.04
CA CYS A 196 -11.68 0.23 0.58
C CYS A 196 -12.35 0.64 1.90
N ASP A 197 -13.29 -0.15 2.36
CA ASP A 197 -13.95 -0.08 3.67
C ASP A 197 -14.30 -1.50 4.12
N TRP A 198 -14.66 -1.69 5.38
CA TRP A 198 -15.12 -2.98 5.87
C TRP A 198 -16.37 -3.44 5.12
N PRO A 199 -16.38 -4.62 4.49
CA PRO A 199 -17.57 -5.13 3.81
C PRO A 199 -18.67 -5.47 4.84
N LYS A 200 -19.91 -5.27 4.44
CA LYS A 200 -21.08 -5.63 5.28
C LYS A 200 -21.24 -7.14 5.43
N LYS A 201 -20.75 -7.91 4.48
CA LYS A 201 -20.78 -9.36 4.43
C LYS A 201 -19.50 -9.87 3.79
N TRP A 202 -19.01 -10.97 4.28
CA TRP A 202 -17.86 -11.69 3.73
C TRP A 202 -18.32 -12.87 2.88
N ASP A 203 -17.93 -12.92 1.61
CA ASP A 203 -18.29 -13.97 0.67
C ASP A 203 -17.03 -14.50 -0.02
N LYS A 204 -16.70 -15.78 0.24
CA LYS A 204 -15.49 -16.40 -0.33
C LYS A 204 -15.50 -16.48 -1.86
N ALA A 205 -16.67 -16.67 -2.48
CA ALA A 205 -16.77 -16.71 -3.93
C ALA A 205 -16.51 -15.33 -4.54
N GLU A 206 -17.04 -14.26 -3.93
CA GLU A 206 -16.77 -12.88 -4.33
C GLU A 206 -15.28 -12.53 -4.15
N LEU A 207 -14.68 -12.89 -3.01
CA LEU A 207 -13.25 -12.69 -2.75
C LEU A 207 -12.38 -13.43 -3.76
N ALA A 208 -12.73 -14.66 -4.12
CA ALA A 208 -12.01 -15.44 -5.13
C ALA A 208 -12.08 -14.77 -6.51
N GLU A 209 -13.24 -14.21 -6.89
CA GLU A 209 -13.39 -13.45 -8.14
C GLU A 209 -12.56 -12.18 -8.16
N MET A 210 -12.57 -11.40 -7.06
CA MET A 210 -11.70 -10.23 -6.89
C MET A 210 -10.23 -10.62 -6.99
N GLY A 211 -9.84 -11.75 -6.40
CA GLY A 211 -8.48 -12.27 -6.45
C GLY A 211 -8.05 -12.66 -7.87
N ARG A 212 -8.92 -13.26 -8.68
CA ARG A 212 -8.63 -13.52 -10.10
C ARG A 212 -8.38 -12.23 -10.87
N ARG A 213 -9.23 -11.20 -10.68
CA ARG A 213 -9.02 -9.88 -11.29
C ARG A 213 -7.71 -9.23 -10.83
N ALA A 214 -7.35 -9.39 -9.55
CA ALA A 214 -6.08 -8.89 -9.00
C ALA A 214 -4.88 -9.53 -9.70
N ARG A 215 -4.88 -10.85 -9.89
CA ARG A 215 -3.83 -11.57 -10.63
C ARG A 215 -3.74 -11.12 -12.08
N ASP A 216 -4.86 -11.07 -12.79
CA ASP A 216 -4.93 -10.61 -14.16
C ASP A 216 -4.35 -9.20 -14.33
N LEU A 217 -4.67 -8.31 -13.40
CA LEU A 217 -4.17 -6.93 -13.37
C LEU A 217 -2.64 -6.92 -13.15
N ALA A 218 -2.12 -7.72 -12.20
CA ALA A 218 -0.69 -7.84 -11.95
C ALA A 218 0.08 -8.28 -13.20
N GLU A 219 -0.44 -9.26 -13.93
CA GLU A 219 0.19 -9.77 -15.15
C GLU A 219 0.15 -8.77 -16.30
N LYS A 220 -0.97 -8.07 -16.48
CA LYS A 220 -1.19 -7.16 -17.63
C LYS A 220 -0.54 -5.80 -17.47
N GLU A 221 -0.45 -5.28 -16.23
CA GLU A 221 -0.08 -3.88 -16.00
C GLU A 221 1.17 -3.70 -15.11
N TYR A 222 1.45 -4.66 -14.20
CA TYR A 222 2.43 -4.49 -13.13
C TYR A 222 3.54 -5.55 -13.11
N SER A 223 3.68 -6.39 -14.13
CA SER A 223 4.83 -7.30 -14.21
C SER A 223 6.14 -6.51 -14.28
N GLU A 224 7.22 -7.08 -13.74
CA GLU A 224 8.54 -6.45 -13.75
C GLU A 224 8.92 -5.98 -15.15
N ARG A 225 8.69 -6.80 -16.18
CA ARG A 225 8.96 -6.46 -17.57
C ARG A 225 8.23 -5.19 -18.02
N ILE A 226 6.93 -5.08 -17.72
CA ILE A 226 6.12 -3.92 -18.12
C ILE A 226 6.59 -2.65 -17.42
N ILE A 227 6.87 -2.73 -16.12
CA ILE A 227 7.34 -1.57 -15.36
C ILE A 227 8.74 -1.14 -15.80
N LEU A 228 9.65 -2.09 -16.10
CA LEU A 228 10.97 -1.78 -16.66
C LEU A 228 10.87 -1.13 -18.04
N GLU A 229 9.96 -1.60 -18.91
CA GLU A 229 9.70 -0.97 -20.20
C GLU A 229 9.15 0.48 -20.05
N LYS A 230 8.28 0.74 -19.06
CA LYS A 230 7.85 2.11 -18.72
C LYS A 230 9.04 2.98 -18.29
N PHE A 231 9.90 2.44 -17.41
CA PHE A 231 11.07 3.17 -16.90
C PHE A 231 12.07 3.51 -18.00
N LEU A 232 12.38 2.55 -18.89
CA LEU A 232 13.33 2.76 -20.00
C LEU A 232 12.86 3.81 -21.04
N LYS A 233 11.58 4.09 -21.12
CA LYS A 233 11.05 5.16 -21.98
C LYS A 233 11.24 6.56 -21.41
N VAL A 234 11.64 6.65 -20.17
CA VAL A 234 11.70 7.89 -19.40
C VAL A 234 13.14 8.38 -19.25
N ILE A 235 14.10 7.48 -19.26
CA ILE A 235 15.53 7.78 -19.23
C ILE A 235 16.13 7.84 -20.63
#